data_ef10aabced94dcd2c386aaca53c5f988
#
_entry.id   ef10aabced94dcd2c386aaca53c5f988
#
_cell.length_a   1.000
_cell.length_b   1.000
_cell.length_c   1.000
_cell.angle_alpha   90.00
_cell.angle_beta   90.00
_cell.angle_gamma   90.00
#
_symmetry.space_group_name_H-M   'P 1'
#
loop_
_entity.id
_entity.type
_entity.pdbx_description
1 polymer ?
#
loop_
_entity_poly.entity_id
_entity_poly.type
_entity_poly.pdbx_seq_one_letter_code
_entity_poly.pdbx_strand_id
1 'polypeptide(L)'
;MNSPLKPVLLIIRDGWGKNPHAEQNAFNAVYLAKKACDDALQAKYPHSLVAASGLDVGLPDGQMGNSEVGHENIGAGRVVDQELVRLNKLFSEKQLAGNPVWRSAVARVKASPTAKLHVMGIVSDGGVHGMLEHLYGILQQAKDDGLTKAQVYIHGFTDGRDTAPQSGLGYIAQVEAKCREIGVGTIATVCGRFWAMDRDNRWERVQKAYDLLTGKKAVATASNAAAAIQNYYDRPLSETQKGDEFVPATWIVGTDGKPLATFGDGDAVLFYNYRGDRPREITRAFVMDDFKEFDRGAKLDLYYATMTEYEKGLPVHVISGKPEKLKNILGEVVSKAGLAQFRCAETEKNPHVTFFFNNYRSEPFPGEDRACPSSPKVATYDMQPEMAAAEVTALAKAAILSGKYGFIAVNYANPDMVGHTGSLPASIKAVEATDAGVGELLAAIHQVGGKAVVCADHGNVEQMWDPSSNGPHTAHTLNLVEVFAVGEGLSAGQTKMRVGGRLADIAPTVLHLMGLAKPAEMTGQSLILG
;
A
#
# COMPACT_ATOMS: atom_id res chain seq x y z
N MET A 1 38.92 29.75 1.53
CA MET A 1 37.66 30.00 0.79
C MET A 1 37.02 28.66 0.57
N ASN A 2 35.85 28.43 1.16
CA ASN A 2 35.13 27.16 0.89
C ASN A 2 34.78 27.13 -0.58
N SER A 3 35.10 26.03 -1.27
CA SER A 3 34.64 25.81 -2.64
C SER A 3 33.13 25.98 -2.68
N PRO A 4 32.56 26.57 -3.74
CA PRO A 4 31.11 26.73 -3.87
C PRO A 4 30.46 25.35 -3.76
N LEU A 5 29.34 25.30 -3.06
CA LEU A 5 28.56 24.07 -2.88
C LEU A 5 28.08 23.57 -4.26
N LYS A 6 28.49 22.33 -4.63
CA LYS A 6 28.03 21.69 -5.87
C LYS A 6 26.78 20.89 -5.55
N PRO A 7 25.59 21.36 -5.92
CA PRO A 7 24.34 20.70 -5.57
C PRO A 7 24.13 19.39 -6.33
N VAL A 8 23.35 18.47 -5.74
CA VAL A 8 22.79 17.31 -6.44
C VAL A 8 21.30 17.49 -6.60
N LEU A 9 20.83 17.36 -7.84
CA LEU A 9 19.45 17.50 -8.25
C LEU A 9 18.85 16.12 -8.51
N LEU A 10 17.72 15.82 -7.88
CA LEU A 10 16.87 14.67 -8.20
C LEU A 10 15.64 15.15 -8.95
N ILE A 11 15.45 14.68 -10.17
CA ILE A 11 14.26 14.95 -10.98
C ILE A 11 13.45 13.67 -11.10
N ILE A 12 12.19 13.72 -10.70
CA ILE A 12 11.23 12.62 -10.82
C ILE A 12 10.22 12.99 -11.90
N ARG A 13 10.20 12.23 -12.99
CA ARG A 13 9.23 12.33 -14.08
C ARG A 13 8.09 11.39 -13.77
N ASP A 14 7.10 11.87 -13.03
CA ASP A 14 6.01 11.07 -12.49
C ASP A 14 5.26 10.33 -13.61
N GLY A 15 5.09 9.00 -13.50
CA GLY A 15 4.40 8.20 -14.50
C GLY A 15 5.13 7.98 -15.83
N TRP A 16 6.45 8.13 -15.88
CA TRP A 16 7.27 7.96 -17.09
C TRP A 16 7.98 6.61 -17.12
N GLY A 17 7.31 5.58 -17.61
CA GLY A 17 7.88 4.23 -17.73
C GLY A 17 8.60 3.98 -19.05
N LYS A 18 9.17 2.78 -19.16
CA LYS A 18 9.81 2.26 -20.38
C LYS A 18 9.03 1.06 -20.90
N ASN A 19 8.23 1.25 -21.95
CA ASN A 19 7.52 0.14 -22.57
C ASN A 19 8.49 -0.72 -23.41
N PRO A 20 8.65 -2.03 -23.09
CA PRO A 20 9.52 -2.91 -23.85
C PRO A 20 8.89 -3.42 -25.16
N HIS A 21 7.60 -3.17 -25.39
CA HIS A 21 6.79 -3.71 -26.48
C HIS A 21 6.72 -2.76 -27.67
N ALA A 22 7.61 -2.94 -28.66
CA ALA A 22 7.67 -2.09 -29.84
C ALA A 22 6.36 -2.05 -30.66
N GLU A 23 5.57 -3.11 -30.64
CA GLU A 23 4.25 -3.20 -31.26
C GLU A 23 3.22 -2.22 -30.66
N GLN A 24 3.46 -1.74 -29.46
CA GLN A 24 2.61 -0.76 -28.77
C GLN A 24 3.06 0.69 -28.98
N ASN A 25 4.11 0.95 -29.76
CA ASN A 25 4.65 2.29 -29.97
C ASN A 25 3.62 3.30 -30.50
N ALA A 26 2.61 2.86 -31.25
CA ALA A 26 1.51 3.71 -31.70
C ALA A 26 0.66 4.32 -30.57
N PHE A 27 0.73 3.75 -29.36
CA PHE A 27 0.03 4.18 -28.17
C PHE A 27 0.96 4.49 -27.00
N ASN A 28 2.22 4.75 -27.28
CA ASN A 28 3.24 5.09 -26.30
C ASN A 28 3.54 6.60 -26.40
N ALA A 29 3.02 7.39 -25.45
CA ALA A 29 3.20 8.83 -25.47
C ALA A 29 4.68 9.23 -25.36
N VAL A 30 5.50 8.48 -24.61
CA VAL A 30 6.95 8.73 -24.49
C VAL A 30 7.65 8.50 -25.83
N TYR A 31 7.26 7.45 -26.57
CA TYR A 31 7.84 7.17 -27.88
C TYR A 31 7.46 8.22 -28.94
N LEU A 32 6.22 8.69 -28.90
CA LEU A 32 5.65 9.61 -29.90
C LEU A 32 6.02 11.08 -29.66
N ALA A 33 6.39 11.45 -28.44
CA ALA A 33 6.71 12.82 -28.05
C ALA A 33 8.04 13.32 -28.65
N LYS A 34 8.12 14.62 -28.89
CA LYS A 34 9.39 15.33 -29.21
C LYS A 34 10.12 15.58 -27.88
N LYS A 35 11.07 14.74 -27.54
CA LYS A 35 11.77 14.72 -26.26
C LYS A 35 13.29 14.85 -26.42
N ALA A 36 13.71 15.98 -26.92
CA ALA A 36 15.12 16.25 -27.26
C ALA A 36 16.06 16.12 -26.05
N CYS A 37 15.58 16.42 -24.83
CA CYS A 37 16.37 16.26 -23.63
C CYS A 37 16.54 14.76 -23.28
N ASP A 38 15.48 13.97 -23.28
CA ASP A 38 15.55 12.53 -23.02
C ASP A 38 16.41 11.80 -24.07
N ASP A 39 16.26 12.14 -25.36
CA ASP A 39 17.11 11.58 -26.41
C ASP A 39 18.60 11.93 -26.21
N ALA A 40 18.88 13.12 -25.70
CA ALA A 40 20.25 13.51 -25.35
C ALA A 40 20.76 12.79 -24.09
N LEU A 41 19.90 12.55 -23.10
CA LEU A 41 20.22 11.76 -21.91
C LEU A 41 20.60 10.32 -22.30
N GLN A 42 19.80 9.67 -23.13
CA GLN A 42 20.05 8.33 -23.66
C GLN A 42 21.40 8.23 -24.38
N ALA A 43 21.73 9.23 -25.19
CA ALA A 43 22.95 9.24 -26.01
C ALA A 43 24.23 9.53 -25.19
N LYS A 44 24.15 10.37 -24.17
CA LYS A 44 25.34 10.97 -23.54
C LYS A 44 25.65 10.44 -22.14
N TYR A 45 24.64 10.03 -21.37
CA TYR A 45 24.81 9.76 -19.95
C TYR A 45 24.59 8.29 -19.58
N PRO A 46 25.26 7.81 -18.54
CA PRO A 46 25.03 6.46 -18.04
C PRO A 46 23.62 6.34 -17.49
N HIS A 47 22.94 5.26 -17.84
CA HIS A 47 21.58 4.97 -17.40
C HIS A 47 21.35 3.50 -17.14
N SER A 48 20.30 3.20 -16.42
CA SER A 48 19.83 1.84 -16.11
C SER A 48 18.32 1.81 -15.99
N LEU A 49 17.74 0.63 -16.14
CA LEU A 49 16.34 0.36 -15.83
C LEU A 49 16.23 -0.15 -14.41
N VAL A 50 15.24 0.33 -13.67
CA VAL A 50 14.95 -0.09 -12.29
C VAL A 50 13.49 -0.51 -12.14
N ALA A 51 13.26 -1.47 -11.24
CA ALA A 51 11.92 -1.91 -10.90
C ALA A 51 11.18 -0.85 -10.06
N ALA A 52 9.91 -0.61 -10.41
CA ALA A 52 9.03 0.38 -9.80
C ALA A 52 7.66 -0.22 -9.41
N SER A 53 7.54 -1.55 -9.32
CA SER A 53 6.29 -2.27 -9.04
C SER A 53 6.54 -3.54 -8.22
N GLY A 54 5.48 -4.15 -7.72
CA GLY A 54 5.52 -5.43 -7.01
C GLY A 54 6.44 -5.44 -5.80
N LEU A 55 7.04 -6.57 -5.50
CA LEU A 55 7.89 -6.78 -4.32
C LEU A 55 9.12 -5.85 -4.27
N ASP A 56 9.58 -5.36 -5.42
CA ASP A 56 10.73 -4.47 -5.50
C ASP A 56 10.46 -3.06 -4.92
N VAL A 57 9.20 -2.75 -4.68
CA VAL A 57 8.76 -1.51 -4.02
C VAL A 57 7.89 -1.77 -2.77
N GLY A 58 7.84 -3.03 -2.31
CA GLY A 58 7.08 -3.42 -1.12
C GLY A 58 5.57 -3.58 -1.35
N LEU A 59 5.13 -3.74 -2.59
CA LEU A 59 3.78 -4.11 -2.97
C LEU A 59 3.67 -5.62 -3.24
N PRO A 60 2.48 -6.21 -3.19
CA PRO A 60 2.26 -7.59 -3.65
C PRO A 60 2.82 -7.82 -5.06
N ASP A 61 3.25 -9.06 -5.34
CA ASP A 61 3.71 -9.45 -6.67
C ASP A 61 2.64 -9.17 -7.73
N GLY A 62 3.08 -8.64 -8.89
CA GLY A 62 2.18 -8.26 -9.98
C GLY A 62 1.33 -7.00 -9.73
N GLN A 63 1.49 -6.31 -8.60
CA GLN A 63 0.81 -5.04 -8.35
C GLN A 63 1.61 -3.86 -8.89
N MET A 64 0.93 -2.99 -9.65
CA MET A 64 1.51 -1.75 -10.19
C MET A 64 1.98 -0.81 -9.08
N GLY A 65 3.11 -0.13 -9.31
CA GLY A 65 3.56 0.97 -8.47
C GLY A 65 2.59 2.16 -8.47
N ASN A 66 2.82 3.09 -7.57
CA ASN A 66 2.11 4.36 -7.51
C ASN A 66 3.01 5.43 -6.89
N SER A 67 2.59 6.69 -6.99
CA SER A 67 3.43 7.82 -6.56
C SER A 67 3.75 7.80 -5.07
N GLU A 68 2.82 7.38 -4.20
CA GLU A 68 3.04 7.28 -2.75
C GLU A 68 4.18 6.32 -2.45
N VAL A 69 4.05 5.08 -2.93
CA VAL A 69 5.02 4.01 -2.72
C VAL A 69 6.34 4.32 -3.42
N GLY A 70 6.30 4.84 -4.65
CA GLY A 70 7.49 5.20 -5.41
C GLY A 70 8.35 6.24 -4.70
N HIS A 71 7.73 7.35 -4.27
CA HIS A 71 8.43 8.42 -3.56
C HIS A 71 8.91 7.99 -2.16
N GLU A 72 8.13 7.15 -1.46
CA GLU A 72 8.55 6.59 -0.19
C GLU A 72 9.83 5.73 -0.33
N ASN A 73 9.88 4.84 -1.32
CA ASN A 73 11.06 4.01 -1.57
C ASN A 73 12.28 4.83 -2.00
N ILE A 74 12.07 5.83 -2.88
CA ILE A 74 13.12 6.76 -3.33
C ILE A 74 13.69 7.51 -2.12
N GLY A 75 12.84 8.09 -1.27
CA GLY A 75 13.26 8.85 -0.10
C GLY A 75 13.90 7.99 1.00
N ALA A 76 13.39 6.78 1.21
CA ALA A 76 13.86 5.86 2.24
C ALA A 76 15.21 5.18 1.91
N GLY A 77 15.55 5.04 0.63
CA GLY A 77 16.74 4.31 0.21
C GLY A 77 16.71 2.81 0.54
N ARG A 78 15.51 2.27 0.71
CA ARG A 78 15.20 0.86 1.01
C ARG A 78 13.81 0.50 0.52
N VAL A 79 13.57 -0.78 0.28
CA VAL A 79 12.19 -1.26 0.03
C VAL A 79 11.39 -1.08 1.32
N VAL A 80 10.23 -0.41 1.20
CA VAL A 80 9.31 -0.19 2.31
C VAL A 80 8.08 -1.06 2.07
N ASP A 81 8.05 -2.19 2.78
CA ASP A 81 6.94 -3.13 2.66
C ASP A 81 5.61 -2.47 3.08
N GLN A 82 4.66 -2.47 2.17
CA GLN A 82 3.29 -2.07 2.47
C GLN A 82 2.61 -3.09 3.39
N GLU A 83 1.50 -2.71 4.00
CA GLU A 83 0.87 -3.48 5.07
C GLU A 83 0.60 -4.95 4.68
N LEU A 84 0.05 -5.18 3.49
CA LEU A 84 -0.24 -6.54 3.02
C LEU A 84 1.04 -7.38 2.86
N VAL A 85 2.11 -6.80 2.34
CA VAL A 85 3.39 -7.53 2.18
C VAL A 85 4.00 -7.85 3.54
N ARG A 86 3.94 -6.92 4.51
CA ARG A 86 4.39 -7.17 5.90
C ARG A 86 3.62 -8.32 6.54
N LEU A 87 2.29 -8.35 6.33
CA LEU A 87 1.46 -9.44 6.84
C LEU A 87 1.74 -10.77 6.13
N ASN A 88 1.92 -10.76 4.81
CA ASN A 88 2.31 -11.96 4.08
C ASN A 88 3.63 -12.53 4.64
N LYS A 89 4.63 -11.67 4.91
CA LYS A 89 5.89 -12.08 5.55
C LYS A 89 5.70 -12.59 6.98
N LEU A 90 4.81 -11.97 7.78
CA LEU A 90 4.47 -12.43 9.14
C LEU A 90 4.09 -13.93 9.14
N PHE A 91 3.34 -14.37 8.13
CA PHE A 91 2.89 -15.76 8.01
C PHE A 91 3.91 -16.65 7.30
N SER A 92 4.42 -16.24 6.13
CA SER A 92 5.36 -17.05 5.32
C SER A 92 6.69 -17.32 6.04
N GLU A 93 7.17 -16.35 6.81
CA GLU A 93 8.40 -16.46 7.62
C GLU A 93 8.12 -16.95 9.05
N LYS A 94 6.89 -17.40 9.35
CA LYS A 94 6.45 -17.93 10.66
C LYS A 94 6.72 -16.99 11.85
N GLN A 95 6.69 -15.69 11.61
CA GLN A 95 6.97 -14.68 12.65
C GLN A 95 5.84 -14.58 13.69
N LEU A 96 4.62 -15.04 13.37
CA LEU A 96 3.48 -15.05 14.29
C LEU A 96 3.81 -15.84 15.58
N ALA A 97 4.56 -16.93 15.49
CA ALA A 97 5.00 -17.73 16.63
C ALA A 97 5.74 -16.91 17.71
N GLY A 98 6.53 -15.92 17.28
CA GLY A 98 7.29 -15.01 18.13
C GLY A 98 6.49 -13.80 18.64
N ASN A 99 5.32 -13.54 18.07
CA ASN A 99 4.55 -12.32 18.34
C ASN A 99 3.99 -12.32 19.78
N PRO A 100 4.26 -11.28 20.59
CA PRO A 100 3.85 -11.25 22.01
C PRO A 100 2.33 -11.22 22.18
N VAL A 101 1.59 -10.57 21.27
CA VAL A 101 0.12 -10.50 21.31
C VAL A 101 -0.47 -11.88 21.02
N TRP A 102 0.03 -12.57 20.02
CA TRP A 102 -0.37 -13.94 19.71
C TRP A 102 -0.10 -14.89 20.88
N ARG A 103 1.12 -14.84 21.45
CA ARG A 103 1.50 -15.68 22.61
C ARG A 103 0.57 -15.46 23.81
N SER A 104 0.20 -14.22 24.08
CA SER A 104 -0.72 -13.88 25.16
C SER A 104 -2.12 -14.42 24.90
N ALA A 105 -2.62 -14.35 23.65
CA ALA A 105 -3.90 -14.95 23.27
C ALA A 105 -3.89 -16.47 23.48
N VAL A 106 -2.85 -17.16 23.01
CA VAL A 106 -2.69 -18.62 23.20
C VAL A 106 -2.58 -18.98 24.68
N ALA A 107 -1.80 -18.23 25.46
CA ALA A 107 -1.65 -18.46 26.90
C ALA A 107 -2.98 -18.33 27.64
N ARG A 108 -3.81 -17.32 27.28
CA ARG A 108 -5.15 -17.15 27.86
C ARG A 108 -6.05 -18.35 27.57
N VAL A 109 -6.07 -18.84 26.33
CA VAL A 109 -6.86 -20.04 25.97
C VAL A 109 -6.38 -21.29 26.71
N LYS A 110 -5.08 -21.46 26.88
CA LYS A 110 -4.51 -22.61 27.61
C LYS A 110 -4.72 -22.54 29.13
N ALA A 111 -4.95 -21.35 29.66
CA ALA A 111 -5.16 -21.17 31.12
C ALA A 111 -6.51 -21.73 31.62
N SER A 112 -7.47 -21.96 30.71
CA SER A 112 -8.77 -22.51 31.08
C SER A 112 -9.23 -23.58 30.08
N PRO A 113 -9.77 -24.73 30.55
CA PRO A 113 -10.26 -25.79 29.67
C PRO A 113 -11.49 -25.38 28.85
N THR A 114 -12.19 -24.32 29.25
CA THR A 114 -13.39 -23.81 28.57
C THR A 114 -13.11 -22.63 27.66
N ALA A 115 -11.97 -21.97 27.81
CA ALA A 115 -11.59 -20.80 26.98
C ALA A 115 -11.32 -21.21 25.54
N LYS A 116 -11.69 -20.34 24.62
CA LYS A 116 -11.62 -20.52 23.17
C LYS A 116 -10.84 -19.42 22.51
N LEU A 117 -10.24 -19.74 21.37
CA LEU A 117 -9.75 -18.78 20.40
C LEU A 117 -10.81 -18.60 19.31
N HIS A 118 -11.33 -17.40 19.19
CA HIS A 118 -12.25 -17.00 18.15
C HIS A 118 -11.49 -16.21 17.08
N VAL A 119 -11.45 -16.74 15.87
CA VAL A 119 -10.83 -16.07 14.71
C VAL A 119 -11.96 -15.55 13.84
N MET A 120 -12.04 -14.24 13.67
CA MET A 120 -13.10 -13.65 12.86
C MET A 120 -12.55 -12.73 11.77
N GLY A 121 -13.27 -12.64 10.66
CA GLY A 121 -12.89 -11.79 9.53
C GLY A 121 -13.54 -12.19 8.23
N ILE A 122 -13.17 -11.46 7.17
CA ILE A 122 -13.71 -11.67 5.84
C ILE A 122 -13.19 -12.97 5.23
N VAL A 123 -14.08 -13.76 4.65
CA VAL A 123 -13.77 -15.04 4.03
C VAL A 123 -13.79 -14.87 2.51
N SER A 124 -12.70 -14.36 1.97
CA SER A 124 -12.46 -14.20 0.53
C SER A 124 -10.97 -14.05 0.23
N ASP A 125 -10.60 -14.11 -1.04
CA ASP A 125 -9.28 -13.82 -1.58
C ASP A 125 -9.18 -12.44 -2.28
N GLY A 126 -10.21 -11.61 -2.12
CA GLY A 126 -10.27 -10.27 -2.75
C GLY A 126 -9.17 -9.31 -2.32
N GLY A 127 -8.44 -9.60 -1.23
CA GLY A 127 -7.25 -8.87 -0.82
C GLY A 127 -7.47 -7.42 -0.38
N VAL A 128 -8.72 -6.99 -0.15
CA VAL A 128 -9.04 -5.61 0.23
C VAL A 128 -9.10 -5.42 1.75
N HIS A 129 -9.70 -6.36 2.47
CA HIS A 129 -9.88 -6.29 3.92
C HIS A 129 -9.18 -7.40 4.69
N GLY A 130 -9.01 -8.55 4.09
CA GLY A 130 -8.39 -9.75 4.66
C GLY A 130 -8.02 -10.73 3.55
N MET A 131 -7.27 -11.77 3.89
CA MET A 131 -6.85 -12.84 2.99
C MET A 131 -7.08 -14.20 3.63
N LEU A 132 -7.51 -15.19 2.85
CA LEU A 132 -7.66 -16.58 3.32
C LEU A 132 -6.34 -17.18 3.79
N GLU A 133 -5.23 -16.84 3.13
CA GLU A 133 -3.88 -17.28 3.50
C GLU A 133 -3.52 -16.85 4.91
N HIS A 134 -3.96 -15.65 5.35
CA HIS A 134 -3.74 -15.19 6.72
C HIS A 134 -4.56 -16.02 7.72
N LEU A 135 -5.82 -16.32 7.41
CA LEU A 135 -6.63 -17.23 8.22
C LEU A 135 -5.97 -18.61 8.33
N TYR A 136 -5.49 -19.16 7.20
CA TYR A 136 -4.82 -20.47 7.19
C TYR A 136 -3.52 -20.45 8.00
N GLY A 137 -2.74 -19.37 7.92
CA GLY A 137 -1.55 -19.17 8.74
C GLY A 137 -1.86 -19.11 10.23
N ILE A 138 -2.96 -18.44 10.63
CA ILE A 138 -3.43 -18.40 12.03
C ILE A 138 -3.81 -19.79 12.51
N LEU A 139 -4.58 -20.57 11.73
CA LEU A 139 -5.01 -21.91 12.08
C LEU A 139 -3.81 -22.88 12.21
N GLN A 140 -2.85 -22.78 11.28
CA GLN A 140 -1.63 -23.58 11.34
C GLN A 140 -0.81 -23.25 12.59
N GLN A 141 -0.65 -21.96 12.91
CA GLN A 141 0.08 -21.53 14.11
C GLN A 141 -0.66 -21.96 15.39
N ALA A 142 -1.99 -21.91 15.41
CA ALA A 142 -2.77 -22.40 16.55
C ALA A 142 -2.53 -23.90 16.81
N LYS A 143 -2.47 -24.70 15.72
CA LYS A 143 -2.09 -26.12 15.81
C LYS A 143 -0.67 -26.31 16.33
N ASP A 144 0.29 -25.58 15.75
CA ASP A 144 1.72 -25.68 16.12
C ASP A 144 1.92 -25.32 17.60
N ASP A 145 1.13 -24.38 18.12
CA ASP A 145 1.10 -24.02 19.53
C ASP A 145 0.26 -24.98 20.39
N GLY A 146 -0.27 -26.07 19.84
CA GLY A 146 -0.96 -27.14 20.55
C GLY A 146 -2.40 -26.83 20.94
N LEU A 147 -3.07 -25.87 20.30
CA LEU A 147 -4.51 -25.69 20.43
C LEU A 147 -5.25 -26.80 19.67
N THR A 148 -6.38 -27.22 20.20
CA THR A 148 -7.19 -28.30 19.65
C THR A 148 -8.38 -27.78 18.82
N LYS A 149 -8.99 -28.66 18.04
CA LYS A 149 -10.21 -28.35 17.28
C LYS A 149 -11.34 -27.84 18.19
N ALA A 150 -11.42 -28.30 19.45
CA ALA A 150 -12.44 -27.87 20.41
C ALA A 150 -12.19 -26.47 21.00
N GLN A 151 -11.02 -25.89 20.72
CA GLN A 151 -10.62 -24.57 21.24
C GLN A 151 -10.59 -23.47 20.18
N VAL A 152 -10.60 -23.80 18.88
CA VAL A 152 -10.46 -22.80 17.82
C VAL A 152 -11.70 -22.74 16.94
N TYR A 153 -12.35 -21.58 16.93
CA TYR A 153 -13.57 -21.34 16.18
C TYR A 153 -13.44 -20.16 15.22
N ILE A 154 -14.06 -20.29 14.05
CA ILE A 154 -14.03 -19.29 12.98
C ILE A 154 -15.41 -18.64 12.87
N HIS A 155 -15.43 -17.31 12.80
CA HIS A 155 -16.61 -16.50 12.53
C HIS A 155 -16.41 -15.80 11.19
N GLY A 156 -16.95 -16.43 10.13
CA GLY A 156 -16.72 -16.00 8.74
C GLY A 156 -17.66 -14.88 8.33
N PHE A 157 -17.08 -13.79 7.82
CA PHE A 157 -17.84 -12.72 7.16
C PHE A 157 -17.75 -12.90 5.66
N THR A 158 -18.90 -13.14 4.99
CA THR A 158 -18.95 -13.34 3.55
C THR A 158 -18.83 -12.01 2.80
N ASP A 159 -18.15 -12.01 1.64
CA ASP A 159 -17.77 -10.83 0.87
C ASP A 159 -18.84 -10.43 -0.16
N GLY A 160 -18.73 -10.87 -1.40
CA GLY A 160 -19.66 -10.58 -2.48
C GLY A 160 -19.64 -9.12 -2.98
N ARG A 161 -18.68 -8.31 -2.52
CA ARG A 161 -18.48 -6.91 -2.93
C ARG A 161 -17.12 -6.67 -3.56
N ASP A 162 -16.06 -7.18 -2.93
CA ASP A 162 -14.71 -7.15 -3.47
C ASP A 162 -14.38 -8.43 -4.24
N THR A 163 -15.33 -9.36 -4.30
CA THR A 163 -15.34 -10.60 -5.07
C THR A 163 -16.71 -10.80 -5.75
N ALA A 164 -16.84 -11.82 -6.60
CA ALA A 164 -18.10 -12.11 -7.26
C ALA A 164 -19.26 -12.28 -6.26
N PRO A 165 -20.47 -11.75 -6.55
CA PRO A 165 -21.58 -11.68 -5.58
C PRO A 165 -22.02 -13.00 -4.96
N GLN A 166 -21.77 -14.15 -5.60
CA GLN A 166 -22.13 -15.49 -5.12
C GLN A 166 -20.93 -16.44 -5.18
N SER A 167 -19.77 -16.01 -4.66
CA SER A 167 -18.56 -16.81 -4.56
C SER A 167 -18.33 -17.40 -3.17
N GLY A 168 -19.12 -16.98 -2.17
CA GLY A 168 -18.94 -17.32 -0.76
C GLY A 168 -19.01 -18.80 -0.46
N LEU A 169 -19.86 -19.56 -1.18
CA LEU A 169 -19.94 -21.00 -1.03
C LEU A 169 -18.60 -21.68 -1.35
N GLY A 170 -17.92 -21.23 -2.42
CA GLY A 170 -16.60 -21.72 -2.79
C GLY A 170 -15.54 -21.41 -1.75
N TYR A 171 -15.55 -20.20 -1.21
CA TYR A 171 -14.59 -19.80 -0.15
C TYR A 171 -14.82 -20.57 1.17
N ILE A 172 -16.06 -20.76 1.57
CA ILE A 172 -16.37 -21.58 2.77
C ILE A 172 -15.91 -23.03 2.58
N ALA A 173 -16.12 -23.61 1.40
CA ALA A 173 -15.64 -24.96 1.11
C ALA A 173 -14.10 -25.06 1.21
N GLN A 174 -13.36 -24.05 0.74
CA GLN A 174 -11.90 -23.96 0.89
C GLN A 174 -11.49 -23.89 2.37
N VAL A 175 -12.14 -23.02 3.17
CA VAL A 175 -11.85 -22.91 4.62
C VAL A 175 -12.13 -24.24 5.31
N GLU A 176 -13.26 -24.90 5.07
CA GLU A 176 -13.58 -26.19 5.66
C GLU A 176 -12.58 -27.29 5.27
N ALA A 177 -12.15 -27.30 3.98
CA ALA A 177 -11.12 -28.23 3.53
C ALA A 177 -9.79 -27.98 4.25
N LYS A 178 -9.40 -26.72 4.42
CA LYS A 178 -8.17 -26.34 5.11
C LYS A 178 -8.22 -26.66 6.60
N CYS A 179 -9.36 -26.45 7.25
CA CYS A 179 -9.56 -26.87 8.63
C CYS A 179 -9.41 -28.40 8.82
N ARG A 180 -9.91 -29.20 7.85
CA ARG A 180 -9.73 -30.66 7.87
C ARG A 180 -8.26 -31.05 7.68
N GLU A 181 -7.57 -30.42 6.74
CA GLU A 181 -6.13 -30.64 6.47
C GLU A 181 -5.26 -30.32 7.70
N ILE A 182 -5.47 -29.16 8.28
CA ILE A 182 -4.72 -28.71 9.48
C ILE A 182 -5.12 -29.52 10.72
N GLY A 183 -6.38 -29.91 10.83
CA GLY A 183 -6.93 -30.59 12.00
C GLY A 183 -7.38 -29.64 13.13
N VAL A 184 -7.37 -28.33 12.90
CA VAL A 184 -7.78 -27.28 13.83
C VAL A 184 -8.70 -26.29 13.10
N GLY A 185 -9.63 -25.69 13.84
CA GLY A 185 -10.61 -24.75 13.34
C GLY A 185 -11.96 -25.37 13.03
N THR A 186 -13.03 -24.69 13.44
CA THR A 186 -14.42 -25.03 13.13
C THR A 186 -15.18 -23.76 12.84
N ILE A 187 -15.87 -23.66 11.73
CA ILE A 187 -16.72 -22.50 11.44
C ILE A 187 -17.94 -22.57 12.38
N ALA A 188 -18.09 -21.58 13.25
CA ALA A 188 -19.17 -21.49 14.22
C ALA A 188 -20.29 -20.54 13.80
N THR A 189 -19.98 -19.51 13.01
CA THR A 189 -20.96 -18.57 12.49
C THR A 189 -20.62 -18.11 11.08
N VAL A 190 -21.64 -17.75 10.31
CA VAL A 190 -21.53 -17.07 9.03
C VAL A 190 -22.40 -15.82 9.05
N CYS A 191 -21.86 -14.70 8.55
CA CYS A 191 -22.57 -13.43 8.49
C CYS A 191 -22.05 -12.60 7.31
N GLY A 192 -22.93 -12.00 6.52
CA GLY A 192 -22.53 -11.11 5.45
C GLY A 192 -21.86 -9.84 5.96
N ARG A 193 -20.88 -9.34 5.21
CA ARG A 193 -20.14 -8.11 5.54
C ARG A 193 -21.01 -6.87 5.71
N PHE A 194 -22.20 -6.85 5.10
CA PHE A 194 -23.19 -5.80 5.25
C PHE A 194 -23.60 -5.57 6.72
N TRP A 195 -23.60 -6.64 7.52
CA TRP A 195 -23.94 -6.62 8.93
C TRP A 195 -22.71 -6.47 9.82
N ALA A 196 -21.68 -7.27 9.57
CA ALA A 196 -20.51 -7.37 10.44
C ALA A 196 -19.42 -6.31 10.16
N MET A 197 -19.48 -5.64 9.02
CA MET A 197 -18.45 -4.72 8.55
C MET A 197 -19.07 -3.40 8.05
N ASP A 198 -20.04 -2.87 8.80
CA ASP A 198 -20.57 -1.52 8.55
C ASP A 198 -19.49 -0.46 8.84
N ARG A 199 -19.57 0.69 8.18
CA ARG A 199 -18.68 1.84 8.39
C ARG A 199 -19.41 3.19 8.36
N ASP A 200 -20.75 3.13 8.39
CA ASP A 200 -21.64 4.28 8.24
C ASP A 200 -22.48 4.51 9.51
N ASN A 201 -22.02 3.96 10.65
CA ASN A 201 -22.69 4.03 11.95
C ASN A 201 -24.14 3.51 11.92
N ARG A 202 -24.38 2.47 11.10
CA ARG A 202 -25.65 1.74 11.05
C ARG A 202 -25.68 0.68 12.16
N TRP A 203 -25.79 1.15 13.39
CA TRP A 203 -25.63 0.32 14.58
C TRP A 203 -26.63 -0.85 14.64
N GLU A 204 -27.81 -0.71 14.04
CA GLU A 204 -28.78 -1.81 13.89
C GLU A 204 -28.26 -2.98 13.03
N ARG A 205 -27.27 -2.73 12.15
CA ARG A 205 -26.58 -3.79 11.40
C ARG A 205 -25.52 -4.44 12.27
N VAL A 206 -24.67 -3.61 12.87
CA VAL A 206 -23.59 -4.05 13.76
C VAL A 206 -24.14 -4.89 14.91
N GLN A 207 -25.28 -4.50 15.49
CA GLN A 207 -25.93 -5.23 16.57
C GLN A 207 -26.28 -6.68 16.16
N LYS A 208 -26.75 -6.91 14.93
CA LYS A 208 -27.07 -8.28 14.47
C LYS A 208 -25.84 -9.18 14.46
N ALA A 209 -24.68 -8.66 14.04
CA ALA A 209 -23.43 -9.39 14.07
C ALA A 209 -22.91 -9.56 15.51
N TYR A 210 -23.04 -8.53 16.35
CA TYR A 210 -22.69 -8.60 17.76
C TYR A 210 -23.52 -9.66 18.51
N ASP A 211 -24.84 -9.64 18.32
CA ASP A 211 -25.76 -10.61 18.96
C ASP A 211 -25.49 -12.05 18.50
N LEU A 212 -25.15 -12.23 17.20
CA LEU A 212 -24.71 -13.52 16.66
C LEU A 212 -23.47 -14.04 17.40
N LEU A 213 -22.43 -13.20 17.50
CA LEU A 213 -21.14 -13.57 18.07
C LEU A 213 -21.22 -13.83 19.57
N THR A 214 -22.07 -13.10 20.29
CA THR A 214 -22.24 -13.23 21.76
C THR A 214 -23.29 -14.26 22.16
N GLY A 215 -23.94 -14.94 21.23
CA GLY A 215 -24.95 -15.96 21.56
C GLY A 215 -26.31 -15.39 21.97
N LYS A 216 -26.55 -14.09 21.82
CA LYS A 216 -27.82 -13.48 22.20
C LYS A 216 -28.92 -13.80 21.19
N LYS A 217 -28.64 -13.65 19.87
CA LYS A 217 -29.62 -13.84 18.81
C LYS A 217 -28.94 -14.14 17.48
N ALA A 218 -29.48 -15.06 16.72
CA ALA A 218 -29.22 -15.23 15.30
C ALA A 218 -30.49 -15.00 14.49
N VAL A 219 -30.32 -14.64 13.21
CA VAL A 219 -31.44 -14.52 12.25
C VAL A 219 -31.78 -15.91 11.70
N ALA A 220 -30.79 -16.78 11.57
CA ALA A 220 -30.94 -18.13 11.04
C ALA A 220 -30.03 -19.12 11.77
N THR A 221 -30.29 -20.42 11.56
CA THR A 221 -29.45 -21.53 11.99
C THR A 221 -29.21 -22.48 10.84
N ALA A 222 -28.06 -23.15 10.83
CA ALA A 222 -27.74 -24.17 9.82
C ALA A 222 -26.85 -25.27 10.45
N SER A 223 -26.86 -26.47 9.86
CA SER A 223 -26.04 -27.58 10.31
C SER A 223 -24.56 -27.47 9.96
N ASN A 224 -24.21 -26.66 8.95
CA ASN A 224 -22.85 -26.34 8.55
C ASN A 224 -22.84 -25.03 7.75
N ALA A 225 -21.64 -24.48 7.53
CA ALA A 225 -21.50 -23.18 6.89
C ALA A 225 -21.92 -23.17 5.40
N ALA A 226 -21.66 -24.24 4.68
CA ALA A 226 -22.11 -24.36 3.28
C ALA A 226 -23.65 -24.34 3.19
N ALA A 227 -24.35 -25.07 4.08
CA ALA A 227 -25.80 -25.05 4.15
C ALA A 227 -26.36 -23.66 4.50
N ALA A 228 -25.66 -22.89 5.36
CA ALA A 228 -26.05 -21.53 5.70
C ALA A 228 -26.10 -20.63 4.45
N ILE A 229 -25.06 -20.69 3.62
CA ILE A 229 -24.96 -19.89 2.40
C ILE A 229 -25.93 -20.40 1.33
N GLN A 230 -26.01 -21.71 1.10
CA GLN A 230 -26.91 -22.29 0.11
C GLN A 230 -28.37 -21.96 0.42
N ASN A 231 -28.80 -22.12 1.69
CA ASN A 231 -30.15 -21.75 2.13
C ASN A 231 -30.47 -20.28 1.84
N TYR A 232 -29.47 -19.40 1.97
CA TYR A 232 -29.64 -18.00 1.64
C TYR A 232 -29.73 -17.77 0.13
N TYR A 233 -28.91 -18.44 -0.68
CA TYR A 233 -29.00 -18.33 -2.14
C TYR A 233 -30.36 -18.80 -2.66
N ASP A 234 -30.90 -19.86 -2.07
CA ASP A 234 -32.22 -20.39 -2.42
C ASP A 234 -33.38 -19.46 -2.00
N ARG A 235 -33.15 -18.69 -0.93
CA ARG A 235 -34.16 -17.78 -0.34
C ARG A 235 -33.51 -16.47 0.11
N PRO A 236 -33.12 -15.60 -0.83
CA PRO A 236 -32.50 -14.32 -0.49
C PRO A 236 -33.48 -13.39 0.26
N LEU A 237 -32.95 -12.41 0.98
CA LEU A 237 -33.74 -11.44 1.75
C LEU A 237 -34.68 -10.59 0.87
N SER A 238 -34.24 -10.25 -0.35
CA SER A 238 -35.02 -9.52 -1.35
C SER A 238 -34.37 -9.64 -2.72
N GLU A 239 -35.05 -9.14 -3.77
CA GLU A 239 -34.52 -9.10 -5.13
C GLU A 239 -33.20 -8.31 -5.26
N THR A 240 -33.01 -7.32 -4.41
CA THR A 240 -31.80 -6.46 -4.39
C THR A 240 -30.73 -6.93 -3.40
N GLN A 241 -31.04 -7.91 -2.56
CA GLN A 241 -30.14 -8.47 -1.54
C GLN A 241 -29.97 -9.96 -1.79
N LYS A 242 -29.24 -10.32 -2.85
CA LYS A 242 -28.99 -11.72 -3.27
C LYS A 242 -27.53 -12.15 -3.15
N GLY A 243 -26.60 -11.21 -2.93
CA GLY A 243 -25.16 -11.48 -2.85
C GLY A 243 -24.69 -11.88 -1.47
N ASP A 244 -23.50 -12.43 -1.42
CA ASP A 244 -22.82 -12.88 -0.21
C ASP A 244 -22.75 -11.81 0.88
N GLU A 245 -22.66 -10.52 0.50
CA GLU A 245 -22.57 -9.43 1.47
C GLU A 245 -23.81 -9.34 2.38
N PHE A 246 -24.95 -9.92 1.99
CA PHE A 246 -26.22 -9.87 2.74
C PHE A 246 -26.56 -11.17 3.46
N VAL A 247 -25.71 -12.19 3.44
CA VAL A 247 -25.95 -13.45 4.18
C VAL A 247 -26.35 -13.12 5.62
N PRO A 248 -27.52 -13.59 6.09
CA PRO A 248 -28.01 -13.24 7.42
C PRO A 248 -27.12 -13.82 8.53
N ALA A 249 -27.11 -13.16 9.67
CA ALA A 249 -26.42 -13.61 10.87
C ALA A 249 -26.88 -15.04 11.25
N THR A 250 -26.05 -16.05 10.99
CA THR A 250 -26.40 -17.47 11.04
C THR A 250 -25.50 -18.23 12.01
N TRP A 251 -26.07 -18.88 13.01
CA TRP A 251 -25.35 -19.86 13.83
C TRP A 251 -25.20 -21.19 13.11
N ILE A 252 -24.03 -21.77 13.20
CA ILE A 252 -23.83 -23.17 12.91
C ILE A 252 -24.11 -23.94 14.21
N VAL A 253 -25.06 -24.88 14.16
CA VAL A 253 -25.56 -25.57 15.32
C VAL A 253 -25.14 -27.05 15.35
N GLY A 254 -24.92 -27.56 16.55
CA GLY A 254 -24.70 -28.98 16.77
C GLY A 254 -26.00 -29.81 16.66
N THR A 255 -25.88 -31.10 16.85
CA THR A 255 -27.02 -32.04 16.87
C THR A 255 -28.02 -31.79 18.01
N ASP A 256 -27.59 -31.04 19.02
CA ASP A 256 -28.44 -30.58 20.14
C ASP A 256 -29.18 -29.25 19.84
N GLY A 257 -28.99 -28.70 18.62
CA GLY A 257 -29.59 -27.44 18.22
C GLY A 257 -28.93 -26.17 18.79
N LYS A 258 -27.85 -26.32 19.57
CA LYS A 258 -27.13 -25.18 20.16
C LYS A 258 -26.01 -24.69 19.23
N PRO A 259 -25.66 -23.38 19.30
CA PRO A 259 -24.50 -22.85 18.59
C PRO A 259 -23.23 -23.63 18.94
N LEU A 260 -22.38 -23.91 17.93
CA LEU A 260 -21.10 -24.60 18.14
C LEU A 260 -20.17 -23.81 19.07
N ALA A 261 -20.13 -22.49 18.92
CA ALA A 261 -19.42 -21.59 19.82
C ALA A 261 -19.92 -20.15 19.69
N THR A 262 -19.89 -19.45 20.83
CA THR A 262 -20.12 -18.00 20.93
C THR A 262 -19.07 -17.43 21.89
N PHE A 263 -18.85 -16.10 21.86
CA PHE A 263 -17.90 -15.43 22.73
C PHE A 263 -18.36 -15.51 24.20
N GLY A 264 -17.43 -15.80 25.08
CA GLY A 264 -17.64 -15.87 26.54
C GLY A 264 -16.49 -15.23 27.30
N ASP A 265 -16.73 -14.97 28.59
CA ASP A 265 -15.67 -14.44 29.45
C ASP A 265 -14.48 -15.41 29.52
N GLY A 266 -13.28 -14.84 29.42
CA GLY A 266 -12.05 -15.62 29.41
C GLY A 266 -11.54 -16.00 28.02
N ASP A 267 -12.34 -15.83 26.99
CA ASP A 267 -11.95 -16.15 25.62
C ASP A 267 -10.94 -15.16 25.01
N ALA A 268 -10.25 -15.61 23.97
CA ALA A 268 -9.42 -14.77 23.10
C ALA A 268 -10.09 -14.59 21.73
N VAL A 269 -10.08 -13.38 21.22
CA VAL A 269 -10.59 -13.02 19.88
C VAL A 269 -9.46 -12.48 19.04
N LEU A 270 -9.31 -12.96 17.82
CA LEU A 270 -8.44 -12.38 16.81
C LEU A 270 -9.26 -11.98 15.58
N PHE A 271 -9.36 -10.67 15.35
CA PHE A 271 -9.95 -10.13 14.15
C PHE A 271 -8.85 -9.96 13.09
N TYR A 272 -8.82 -10.83 12.06
CA TYR A 272 -7.70 -10.90 11.12
C TYR A 272 -7.81 -9.96 9.91
N ASN A 273 -8.89 -9.18 9.78
CA ASN A 273 -8.91 -8.10 8.81
C ASN A 273 -7.76 -7.12 9.06
N TYR A 274 -7.10 -6.64 8.00
CA TYR A 274 -6.00 -5.69 8.14
C TYR A 274 -6.38 -4.24 7.77
N ARG A 275 -7.47 -4.01 7.05
CA ARG A 275 -7.98 -2.67 6.76
C ARG A 275 -9.01 -2.25 7.80
N GLY A 276 -8.74 -1.13 8.51
CA GLY A 276 -9.45 -0.74 9.73
C GLY A 276 -10.77 0.00 9.53
N ASP A 277 -11.11 0.49 8.33
CA ASP A 277 -12.28 1.36 8.11
C ASP A 277 -13.63 0.69 8.42
N ARG A 278 -13.76 -0.62 8.22
CA ARG A 278 -14.98 -1.39 8.48
C ARG A 278 -14.99 -2.17 9.80
N PRO A 279 -13.86 -2.77 10.26
CA PRO A 279 -13.88 -3.54 11.50
C PRO A 279 -14.03 -2.70 12.78
N ARG A 280 -13.78 -1.39 12.73
CA ARG A 280 -13.75 -0.53 13.93
C ARG A 280 -15.08 -0.45 14.68
N GLU A 281 -16.22 -0.42 13.99
CA GLU A 281 -17.52 -0.26 14.66
C GLU A 281 -17.86 -1.48 15.54
N ILE A 282 -17.78 -2.69 15.00
CA ILE A 282 -18.02 -3.91 15.80
C ILE A 282 -16.94 -4.08 16.86
N THR A 283 -15.69 -3.68 16.59
CA THR A 283 -14.63 -3.69 17.60
C THR A 283 -14.97 -2.76 18.77
N ARG A 284 -15.40 -1.52 18.49
CA ARG A 284 -15.88 -0.60 19.54
C ARG A 284 -16.98 -1.23 20.42
N ALA A 285 -17.94 -1.93 19.80
CA ALA A 285 -19.01 -2.60 20.53
C ALA A 285 -18.48 -3.65 21.52
N PHE A 286 -17.36 -4.32 21.24
CA PHE A 286 -16.75 -5.28 22.16
C PHE A 286 -15.86 -4.63 23.22
N VAL A 287 -15.06 -3.61 22.85
CA VAL A 287 -13.93 -3.21 23.69
C VAL A 287 -14.12 -1.89 24.45
N MET A 288 -14.96 -0.96 23.97
CA MET A 288 -15.14 0.33 24.63
C MET A 288 -15.99 0.20 25.90
N ASP A 289 -15.54 0.81 27.01
CA ASP A 289 -16.29 0.78 28.28
C ASP A 289 -17.57 1.65 28.21
N ASP A 290 -17.49 2.76 27.50
CA ASP A 290 -18.54 3.77 27.36
C ASP A 290 -19.43 3.58 26.13
N PHE A 291 -19.45 2.39 25.52
CA PHE A 291 -20.29 2.10 24.35
C PHE A 291 -21.77 2.24 24.65
N LYS A 292 -22.51 2.99 23.83
CA LYS A 292 -23.93 3.38 24.05
C LYS A 292 -24.83 3.20 22.83
N GLU A 293 -24.29 2.76 21.70
CA GLU A 293 -24.99 2.80 20.42
C GLU A 293 -26.12 1.75 20.33
N PHE A 294 -26.03 0.68 21.13
CA PHE A 294 -27.09 -0.29 21.36
C PHE A 294 -26.87 -1.01 22.70
N ASP A 295 -27.91 -1.65 23.23
CA ASP A 295 -27.80 -2.43 24.44
C ASP A 295 -27.03 -3.74 24.19
N ARG A 296 -25.75 -3.72 24.52
CA ARG A 296 -24.91 -4.91 24.45
C ARG A 296 -24.94 -5.78 25.72
N GLY A 297 -25.63 -5.33 26.78
CA GLY A 297 -25.55 -5.93 28.13
C GLY A 297 -24.16 -5.74 28.75
N ALA A 298 -23.77 -6.64 29.62
CA ALA A 298 -22.45 -6.62 30.26
C ALA A 298 -21.35 -6.79 29.21
N LYS A 299 -20.28 -6.01 29.34
CA LYS A 299 -19.08 -6.16 28.52
C LYS A 299 -18.39 -7.48 28.88
N LEU A 300 -18.07 -8.27 27.88
CA LEU A 300 -17.34 -9.53 28.06
C LEU A 300 -15.86 -9.27 28.37
N ASP A 301 -15.28 -10.09 29.22
CA ASP A 301 -13.84 -10.13 29.49
C ASP A 301 -13.11 -10.92 28.41
N LEU A 302 -12.79 -10.25 27.31
CA LEU A 302 -12.11 -10.84 26.15
C LEU A 302 -10.67 -10.37 26.06
N TYR A 303 -9.76 -11.27 25.70
CA TYR A 303 -8.49 -10.87 25.13
C TYR A 303 -8.70 -10.56 23.65
N TYR A 304 -8.96 -9.27 23.34
CA TYR A 304 -9.34 -8.87 22.01
C TYR A 304 -8.11 -8.37 21.22
N ALA A 305 -7.73 -9.12 20.20
CA ALA A 305 -6.63 -8.79 19.32
C ALA A 305 -7.13 -8.44 17.91
N THR A 306 -6.43 -7.52 17.27
CA THR A 306 -6.66 -7.12 15.88
C THR A 306 -5.39 -7.30 15.06
N MET A 307 -5.53 -7.58 13.77
CA MET A 307 -4.37 -7.75 12.90
C MET A 307 -3.55 -6.44 12.81
N THR A 308 -4.24 -5.31 12.66
CA THR A 308 -3.65 -3.98 12.55
C THR A 308 -4.35 -2.99 13.49
N GLU A 309 -3.82 -1.77 13.62
CA GLU A 309 -4.49 -0.70 14.37
C GLU A 309 -5.68 -0.15 13.56
N TYR A 310 -6.92 -0.52 13.94
CA TYR A 310 -8.13 -0.08 13.25
C TYR A 310 -8.49 1.39 13.52
N GLU A 311 -8.16 1.85 14.73
CA GLU A 311 -8.39 3.22 15.17
C GLU A 311 -7.48 3.52 16.35
N LYS A 312 -6.91 4.73 16.38
CA LYS A 312 -6.06 5.18 17.49
C LYS A 312 -6.85 5.24 18.79
N GLY A 313 -6.32 4.59 19.83
CA GLY A 313 -6.89 4.65 21.18
C GLY A 313 -7.93 3.56 21.48
N LEU A 314 -8.26 2.65 20.54
CA LEU A 314 -9.02 1.46 20.88
C LEU A 314 -8.24 0.57 21.87
N PRO A 315 -8.88 0.10 22.96
CA PRO A 315 -8.23 -0.78 23.94
C PRO A 315 -8.15 -2.23 23.41
N VAL A 316 -7.30 -2.44 22.40
CA VAL A 316 -7.08 -3.73 21.73
C VAL A 316 -5.59 -4.08 21.71
N HIS A 317 -5.30 -5.36 21.50
CA HIS A 317 -3.94 -5.84 21.29
C HIS A 317 -3.68 -5.97 19.78
N VAL A 318 -2.67 -5.27 19.27
CA VAL A 318 -2.39 -5.21 17.82
C VAL A 318 -1.26 -6.18 17.45
N ILE A 319 -1.52 -7.13 16.54
CA ILE A 319 -0.54 -8.12 16.05
C ILE A 319 0.56 -7.42 15.23
N SER A 320 0.14 -6.64 14.22
CA SER A 320 1.03 -5.88 13.33
C SER A 320 0.76 -4.39 13.51
N GLY A 321 1.46 -3.77 14.44
CA GLY A 321 1.38 -2.33 14.68
C GLY A 321 1.91 -1.52 13.49
N LYS A 322 1.65 -0.21 13.52
CA LYS A 322 2.27 0.70 12.56
C LYS A 322 3.79 0.57 12.65
N PRO A 323 4.50 0.49 11.53
CA PRO A 323 5.95 0.47 11.54
C PRO A 323 6.48 1.73 12.23
N GLU A 324 7.58 1.59 12.95
CA GLU A 324 8.32 2.76 13.42
C GLU A 324 8.73 3.63 12.23
N LYS A 325 8.73 4.96 12.44
CA LYS A 325 9.23 5.88 11.43
C LYS A 325 10.66 5.50 11.04
N LEU A 326 10.90 5.44 9.75
CA LEU A 326 12.21 5.09 9.23
C LEU A 326 13.23 6.16 9.64
N LYS A 327 14.39 5.69 10.09
CA LYS A 327 15.54 6.52 10.43
C LYS A 327 16.53 6.55 9.28
N ASN A 328 17.31 7.63 9.23
CA ASN A 328 18.39 7.79 8.24
C ASN A 328 17.87 7.68 6.79
N ILE A 329 16.71 8.28 6.51
CA ILE A 329 16.21 8.48 5.16
C ILE A 329 16.96 9.66 4.49
N LEU A 330 16.84 9.83 3.18
CA LEU A 330 17.65 10.79 2.41
C LEU A 330 17.57 12.22 2.97
N GLY A 331 16.35 12.74 3.22
CA GLY A 331 16.17 14.09 3.78
C GLY A 331 16.81 14.26 5.16
N GLU A 332 16.76 13.23 5.99
CA GLU A 332 17.39 13.24 7.32
C GLU A 332 18.92 13.21 7.23
N VAL A 333 19.49 12.41 6.32
CA VAL A 333 20.94 12.31 6.08
C VAL A 333 21.49 13.63 5.59
N VAL A 334 20.84 14.27 4.62
CA VAL A 334 21.21 15.59 4.11
C VAL A 334 21.18 16.65 5.22
N SER A 335 20.12 16.65 6.02
CA SER A 335 19.99 17.56 7.18
C SER A 335 21.07 17.34 8.23
N LYS A 336 21.37 16.07 8.58
CA LYS A 336 22.44 15.73 9.54
C LYS A 336 23.84 16.11 9.03
N ALA A 337 24.03 16.16 7.72
CA ALA A 337 25.26 16.66 7.11
C ALA A 337 25.37 18.19 7.13
N GLY A 338 24.38 18.91 7.71
CA GLY A 338 24.35 20.37 7.78
C GLY A 338 24.06 21.04 6.43
N LEU A 339 23.54 20.31 5.45
CA LEU A 339 23.23 20.82 4.12
C LEU A 339 21.76 21.26 4.05
N ALA A 340 21.53 22.42 3.42
CA ALA A 340 20.17 22.84 3.07
C ALA A 340 19.65 22.02 1.89
N GLN A 341 18.34 21.80 1.84
CA GLN A 341 17.65 21.04 0.80
C GLN A 341 16.37 21.73 0.36
N PHE A 342 15.95 21.48 -0.88
CA PHE A 342 14.76 22.08 -1.48
C PHE A 342 13.85 21.03 -2.12
N ARG A 343 12.54 21.16 -1.91
CA ARG A 343 11.50 20.31 -2.51
C ARG A 343 10.58 21.15 -3.38
N CYS A 344 10.29 20.68 -4.59
CA CYS A 344 9.38 21.39 -5.49
C CYS A 344 8.52 20.41 -6.29
N ALA A 345 7.22 20.60 -6.20
CA ALA A 345 6.21 19.99 -7.07
C ALA A 345 4.95 20.83 -7.02
N GLU A 346 4.13 20.75 -8.05
CA GLU A 346 2.80 21.35 -8.02
C GLU A 346 1.85 20.65 -7.03
N THR A 347 0.68 21.26 -6.71
CA THR A 347 -0.19 20.82 -5.60
C THR A 347 -0.57 19.35 -5.67
N GLU A 348 -0.80 18.76 -6.84
CA GLU A 348 -1.13 17.34 -7.01
C GLU A 348 -0.02 16.40 -6.51
N LYS A 349 1.24 16.79 -6.66
CA LYS A 349 2.40 15.95 -6.33
C LYS A 349 3.26 16.51 -5.18
N ASN A 350 2.85 17.62 -4.56
CA ASN A 350 3.56 18.16 -3.40
C ASN A 350 3.63 17.19 -2.21
N PRO A 351 2.56 16.45 -1.85
CA PRO A 351 2.66 15.44 -0.80
C PRO A 351 3.69 14.35 -1.10
N HIS A 352 3.90 14.01 -2.38
CA HIS A 352 4.82 12.94 -2.79
C HIS A 352 6.28 13.33 -2.54
N VAL A 353 6.71 14.53 -2.92
CA VAL A 353 8.09 15.01 -2.67
C VAL A 353 8.33 15.48 -1.23
N THR A 354 7.29 15.58 -0.39
CA THR A 354 7.38 16.04 1.00
C THR A 354 7.00 14.93 1.98
N PHE A 355 5.70 14.67 2.17
CA PHE A 355 5.16 13.76 3.18
C PHE A 355 5.58 12.29 2.95
N PHE A 356 5.33 11.75 1.76
CA PHE A 356 5.68 10.36 1.44
C PHE A 356 7.20 10.17 1.31
N PHE A 357 7.89 11.07 0.65
CA PHE A 357 9.35 11.05 0.54
C PHE A 357 10.05 11.10 1.91
N ASN A 358 9.43 11.77 2.88
CA ASN A 358 9.92 11.89 4.25
C ASN A 358 9.29 10.83 5.19
N ASN A 359 8.80 9.70 4.66
CA ASN A 359 8.19 8.59 5.40
C ASN A 359 7.07 9.08 6.34
N TYR A 360 6.03 9.65 5.77
CA TYR A 360 4.84 10.18 6.49
C TYR A 360 5.18 11.25 7.53
N ARG A 361 6.22 12.04 7.28
CA ARG A 361 6.59 13.20 8.11
C ARG A 361 6.09 14.49 7.47
N SER A 362 5.18 15.19 8.15
CA SER A 362 4.63 16.48 7.69
C SER A 362 5.61 17.63 7.88
N GLU A 363 6.31 17.67 9.01
CA GLU A 363 7.26 18.72 9.33
C GLU A 363 8.52 18.60 8.47
N PRO A 364 9.02 19.71 7.91
CA PRO A 364 10.29 19.74 7.20
C PRO A 364 11.46 19.28 8.08
N PHE A 365 12.47 18.69 7.49
CA PHE A 365 13.76 18.53 8.19
C PHE A 365 14.45 19.87 8.35
N PRO A 366 15.33 20.04 9.35
CA PRO A 366 16.15 21.24 9.47
C PRO A 366 16.88 21.55 8.16
N GLY A 367 16.72 22.77 7.63
CA GLY A 367 17.29 23.19 6.36
C GLY A 367 16.48 22.74 5.11
N GLU A 368 15.29 22.16 5.26
CA GLU A 368 14.39 21.81 4.15
C GLU A 368 13.42 22.95 3.85
N ASP A 369 13.56 23.56 2.69
CA ASP A 369 12.60 24.51 2.13
C ASP A 369 11.70 23.81 1.08
N ARG A 370 10.49 24.32 0.94
CA ARG A 370 9.46 23.75 0.04
C ARG A 370 8.84 24.83 -0.83
N ALA A 371 8.60 24.51 -2.10
CA ALA A 371 7.79 25.33 -3.01
C ALA A 371 6.71 24.46 -3.66
N CYS A 372 5.50 25.01 -3.73
CA CYS A 372 4.32 24.29 -4.20
C CYS A 372 3.45 25.22 -5.07
N PRO A 373 3.77 25.39 -6.37
CA PRO A 373 2.87 26.10 -7.27
C PRO A 373 1.54 25.35 -7.41
N SER A 374 0.46 26.09 -7.66
CA SER A 374 -0.87 25.52 -7.80
C SER A 374 -1.01 24.79 -9.12
N SER A 375 -1.55 23.58 -9.11
CA SER A 375 -2.01 22.89 -10.32
C SER A 375 -3.16 23.67 -10.97
N PRO A 376 -3.33 23.61 -12.31
CA PRO A 376 -4.39 24.32 -12.99
C PRO A 376 -5.78 23.84 -12.55
N LYS A 377 -6.71 24.80 -12.43
CA LYS A 377 -8.10 24.52 -12.03
C LYS A 377 -8.95 24.13 -13.25
N VAL A 378 -8.70 22.97 -13.82
CA VAL A 378 -9.44 22.40 -14.96
C VAL A 378 -10.22 21.16 -14.52
N ALA A 379 -11.22 20.76 -15.29
CA ALA A 379 -12.02 19.57 -14.95
C ALA A 379 -11.19 18.28 -15.06
N THR A 380 -10.35 18.18 -16.10
CA THR A 380 -9.42 17.08 -16.34
C THR A 380 -8.15 17.65 -16.96
N TYR A 381 -6.98 17.05 -16.68
CA TYR A 381 -5.68 17.62 -17.05
C TYR A 381 -5.33 17.48 -18.53
N ASP A 382 -6.08 16.72 -19.32
CA ASP A 382 -5.98 16.72 -20.78
C ASP A 382 -6.39 18.07 -21.42
N MET A 383 -7.15 18.90 -20.68
CA MET A 383 -7.50 20.26 -21.09
C MET A 383 -6.31 21.24 -20.98
N GLN A 384 -5.34 20.96 -20.11
CA GLN A 384 -4.12 21.75 -19.91
C GLN A 384 -2.94 20.82 -19.56
N PRO A 385 -2.40 20.06 -20.55
CA PRO A 385 -1.39 19.04 -20.29
C PRO A 385 -0.04 19.58 -19.79
N GLU A 386 0.25 20.85 -20.03
CA GLU A 386 1.44 21.53 -19.52
C GLU A 386 1.38 21.71 -17.99
N MET A 387 0.19 21.65 -17.39
CA MET A 387 -0.08 21.82 -15.97
C MET A 387 0.73 23.01 -15.39
N ALA A 388 1.45 22.82 -14.27
CA ALA A 388 2.31 23.85 -13.68
C ALA A 388 3.81 23.59 -13.93
N ALA A 389 4.17 22.85 -14.99
CA ALA A 389 5.57 22.49 -15.25
C ALA A 389 6.48 23.72 -15.40
N ALA A 390 6.01 24.80 -16.02
CA ALA A 390 6.79 26.03 -16.20
C ALA A 390 7.12 26.69 -14.86
N GLU A 391 6.17 26.79 -13.94
CA GLU A 391 6.34 27.36 -12.60
C GLU A 391 7.25 26.48 -11.72
N VAL A 392 7.07 25.16 -11.76
CA VAL A 392 7.96 24.19 -11.10
C VAL A 392 9.38 24.38 -11.59
N THR A 393 9.57 24.46 -12.90
CA THR A 393 10.90 24.67 -13.54
C THR A 393 11.53 25.99 -13.09
N ALA A 394 10.78 27.09 -13.12
CA ALA A 394 11.28 28.40 -12.71
C ALA A 394 11.74 28.43 -11.24
N LEU A 395 10.93 27.88 -10.34
CA LEU A 395 11.24 27.80 -8.90
C LEU A 395 12.45 26.91 -8.62
N ALA A 396 12.52 25.73 -9.23
CA ALA A 396 13.64 24.82 -9.09
C ALA A 396 14.94 25.41 -9.68
N LYS A 397 14.87 26.05 -10.83
CA LYS A 397 16.00 26.75 -11.46
C LYS A 397 16.53 27.87 -10.58
N ALA A 398 15.65 28.67 -9.97
CA ALA A 398 16.04 29.70 -9.02
C ALA A 398 16.74 29.09 -7.79
N ALA A 399 16.23 27.98 -7.27
CA ALA A 399 16.85 27.25 -6.16
C ALA A 399 18.25 26.73 -6.52
N ILE A 400 18.43 26.15 -7.72
CA ILE A 400 19.74 25.68 -8.22
C ILE A 400 20.73 26.84 -8.27
N LEU A 401 20.34 27.94 -8.90
CA LEU A 401 21.23 29.10 -9.14
C LEU A 401 21.50 29.91 -7.87
N SER A 402 20.71 29.74 -6.80
CA SER A 402 20.91 30.44 -5.52
C SER A 402 22.19 30.06 -4.80
N GLY A 403 22.76 28.89 -5.06
CA GLY A 403 23.92 28.35 -4.36
C GLY A 403 23.65 27.97 -2.89
N LYS A 404 22.38 28.01 -2.45
CA LYS A 404 21.97 27.74 -1.06
C LYS A 404 21.90 26.25 -0.74
N TYR A 405 21.44 25.44 -1.67
CA TYR A 405 21.05 24.06 -1.42
C TYR A 405 22.10 23.06 -1.87
N GLY A 406 22.35 22.04 -1.03
CA GLY A 406 23.18 20.89 -1.40
C GLY A 406 22.39 19.77 -2.05
N PHE A 407 21.08 19.71 -1.80
CA PHE A 407 20.17 18.75 -2.40
C PHE A 407 18.88 19.42 -2.84
N ILE A 408 18.41 19.08 -4.04
CA ILE A 408 17.17 19.59 -4.62
C ILE A 408 16.39 18.40 -5.17
N ALA A 409 15.11 18.25 -4.83
CA ALA A 409 14.23 17.25 -5.42
C ALA A 409 13.03 17.94 -6.07
N VAL A 410 12.75 17.53 -7.31
CA VAL A 410 11.69 18.07 -8.15
C VAL A 410 10.86 16.93 -8.71
N ASN A 411 9.53 17.09 -8.73
CA ASN A 411 8.62 16.20 -9.40
C ASN A 411 7.84 16.97 -10.48
N TYR A 412 7.74 16.37 -11.65
CA TYR A 412 6.85 16.78 -12.73
C TYR A 412 5.64 15.87 -12.79
N ALA A 413 4.48 16.41 -12.44
CA ALA A 413 3.23 15.68 -12.32
C ALA A 413 2.60 15.27 -13.66
N ASN A 414 2.97 15.96 -14.72
CA ASN A 414 2.29 15.98 -16.01
C ASN A 414 2.07 14.58 -16.62
N PRO A 415 3.09 13.70 -16.77
CA PRO A 415 2.88 12.43 -17.46
C PRO A 415 1.85 11.58 -16.72
N ASP A 416 1.92 11.50 -15.39
CA ASP A 416 0.99 10.70 -14.61
C ASP A 416 -0.43 11.26 -14.64
N MET A 417 -0.59 12.53 -14.26
CA MET A 417 -1.91 13.16 -14.11
C MET A 417 -2.68 13.23 -15.44
N VAL A 418 -1.99 13.49 -16.53
CA VAL A 418 -2.58 13.51 -17.88
C VAL A 418 -2.82 12.08 -18.38
N GLY A 419 -1.91 11.15 -18.08
CA GLY A 419 -2.03 9.73 -18.43
C GLY A 419 -3.32 9.11 -17.92
N HIS A 420 -3.72 9.45 -16.69
CA HIS A 420 -4.99 9.01 -16.10
C HIS A 420 -6.24 9.43 -16.87
N THR A 421 -6.16 10.43 -17.75
CA THR A 421 -7.29 10.83 -18.61
C THR A 421 -7.52 9.90 -19.82
N GLY A 422 -6.53 9.05 -20.15
CA GLY A 422 -6.57 8.17 -21.32
C GLY A 422 -6.38 8.89 -22.67
N SER A 423 -6.09 10.21 -22.67
CA SER A 423 -5.91 11.01 -23.87
C SER A 423 -4.47 10.93 -24.39
N LEU A 424 -4.20 10.09 -25.38
CA LEU A 424 -2.88 9.98 -26.00
C LEU A 424 -2.34 11.32 -26.52
N PRO A 425 -3.12 12.17 -27.25
CA PRO A 425 -2.60 13.46 -27.72
C PRO A 425 -2.21 14.42 -26.59
N ALA A 426 -2.96 14.41 -25.47
CA ALA A 426 -2.64 15.23 -24.31
C ALA A 426 -1.42 14.68 -23.56
N SER A 427 -1.31 13.36 -23.43
CA SER A 427 -0.15 12.70 -22.79
C SER A 427 1.15 12.96 -23.56
N ILE A 428 1.13 13.03 -24.88
CA ILE A 428 2.29 13.44 -25.70
C ILE A 428 2.73 14.86 -25.31
N LYS A 429 1.81 15.81 -25.20
CA LYS A 429 2.12 17.19 -24.78
C LYS A 429 2.64 17.26 -23.34
N ALA A 430 2.09 16.45 -22.44
CA ALA A 430 2.54 16.36 -21.07
C ALA A 430 4.01 15.87 -20.98
N VAL A 431 4.36 14.86 -21.78
CA VAL A 431 5.73 14.37 -21.92
C VAL A 431 6.65 15.46 -22.48
N GLU A 432 6.24 16.17 -23.53
CA GLU A 432 7.01 17.26 -24.14
C GLU A 432 7.26 18.42 -23.16
N ALA A 433 6.25 18.81 -22.38
CA ALA A 433 6.38 19.85 -21.35
C ALA A 433 7.35 19.44 -20.23
N THR A 434 7.26 18.20 -19.79
CA THR A 434 8.19 17.63 -18.80
C THR A 434 9.62 17.60 -19.35
N ASP A 435 9.82 17.13 -20.57
CA ASP A 435 11.15 17.05 -21.21
C ASP A 435 11.82 18.42 -21.34
N ALA A 436 11.04 19.43 -21.72
CA ALA A 436 11.53 20.80 -21.78
C ALA A 436 11.98 21.32 -20.41
N GLY A 437 11.18 21.11 -19.36
CA GLY A 437 11.52 21.50 -17.99
C GLY A 437 12.77 20.78 -17.49
N VAL A 438 12.88 19.47 -17.72
CA VAL A 438 14.10 18.69 -17.39
C VAL A 438 15.32 19.29 -18.06
N GLY A 439 15.22 19.62 -19.34
CA GLY A 439 16.32 20.23 -20.10
C GLY A 439 16.80 21.56 -19.49
N GLU A 440 15.87 22.43 -19.08
CA GLU A 440 16.22 23.69 -18.41
C GLU A 440 16.90 23.48 -17.05
N LEU A 441 16.42 22.53 -16.25
CA LEU A 441 17.03 22.24 -14.96
C LEU A 441 18.41 21.59 -15.10
N LEU A 442 18.61 20.74 -16.12
CA LEU A 442 19.93 20.18 -16.41
C LEU A 442 20.93 21.23 -16.90
N ALA A 443 20.48 22.20 -17.69
CA ALA A 443 21.32 23.33 -18.06
C ALA A 443 21.73 24.17 -16.84
N ALA A 444 20.79 24.44 -15.93
CA ALA A 444 21.07 25.20 -14.71
C ALA A 444 22.03 24.45 -13.78
N ILE A 445 21.85 23.13 -13.58
CA ILE A 445 22.72 22.33 -12.71
C ILE A 445 24.16 22.24 -13.25
N HIS A 446 24.31 22.15 -14.58
CA HIS A 446 25.61 22.21 -15.23
C HIS A 446 26.31 23.57 -15.03
N GLN A 447 25.57 24.68 -15.12
CA GLN A 447 26.11 26.03 -14.92
C GLN A 447 26.78 26.20 -13.57
N VAL A 448 26.24 25.53 -12.52
CA VAL A 448 26.81 25.59 -11.14
C VAL A 448 27.76 24.43 -10.82
N GLY A 449 28.10 23.60 -11.82
CA GLY A 449 28.98 22.44 -11.67
C GLY A 449 28.41 21.33 -10.79
N GLY A 450 27.09 21.30 -10.65
CA GLY A 450 26.37 20.26 -9.91
C GLY A 450 26.17 18.98 -10.73
N LYS A 451 25.49 17.99 -10.10
CA LYS A 451 25.15 16.71 -10.71
C LYS A 451 23.65 16.46 -10.59
N ALA A 452 23.11 15.55 -11.40
CA ALA A 452 21.70 15.20 -11.32
C ALA A 452 21.47 13.68 -11.42
N VAL A 453 20.37 13.24 -10.79
CA VAL A 453 19.71 11.96 -11.05
C VAL A 453 18.36 12.29 -11.68
N VAL A 454 18.07 11.74 -12.85
CA VAL A 454 16.76 11.84 -13.50
C VAL A 454 16.14 10.45 -13.47
N CYS A 455 14.94 10.34 -12.91
CA CYS A 455 14.23 9.05 -12.79
C CYS A 455 12.73 9.23 -13.00
N ALA A 456 11.98 8.15 -12.82
CA ALA A 456 10.54 8.15 -12.60
C ALA A 456 10.22 7.28 -11.36
N ASP A 457 9.02 7.39 -10.87
CA ASP A 457 8.54 6.65 -9.68
C ASP A 457 7.67 5.44 -10.02
N HIS A 458 7.05 5.43 -11.19
CA HIS A 458 6.31 4.33 -11.83
C HIS A 458 6.06 4.63 -13.30
N GLY A 459 5.48 3.68 -14.03
CA GLY A 459 5.04 3.89 -15.41
C GLY A 459 3.55 4.23 -15.49
N ASN A 460 3.16 4.95 -16.57
CA ASN A 460 1.78 5.29 -16.93
C ASN A 460 1.70 5.58 -18.45
N VAL A 461 2.25 6.73 -18.89
CA VAL A 461 2.03 7.26 -20.26
C VAL A 461 2.76 6.51 -21.37
N GLU A 462 3.67 5.63 -21.05
CA GLU A 462 4.31 4.77 -22.04
C GLU A 462 3.39 3.66 -22.56
N GLN A 463 2.17 3.52 -21.97
CA GLN A 463 1.15 2.57 -22.38
C GLN A 463 -0.24 3.21 -22.26
N MET A 464 -0.73 3.81 -23.33
CA MET A 464 -2.02 4.53 -23.38
C MET A 464 -3.18 3.71 -23.96
N TRP A 465 -2.96 2.42 -24.25
CA TRP A 465 -3.97 1.51 -24.77
C TRP A 465 -3.89 0.15 -24.06
N ASP A 466 -5.03 -0.38 -23.69
CA ASP A 466 -5.16 -1.73 -23.14
C ASP A 466 -5.75 -2.69 -24.19
N PRO A 467 -4.95 -3.62 -24.72
CA PRO A 467 -5.42 -4.60 -25.68
C PRO A 467 -6.51 -5.53 -25.14
N SER A 468 -6.53 -5.75 -23.81
CA SER A 468 -7.48 -6.70 -23.18
C SER A 468 -8.89 -6.12 -23.11
N SER A 469 -9.02 -4.83 -22.82
CA SER A 469 -10.30 -4.11 -22.82
C SER A 469 -10.62 -3.46 -24.17
N ASN A 470 -9.66 -3.46 -25.11
CA ASN A 470 -9.73 -2.76 -26.39
C ASN A 470 -10.12 -1.29 -26.23
N GLY A 471 -9.48 -0.61 -25.30
CA GLY A 471 -9.78 0.77 -24.92
C GLY A 471 -8.58 1.55 -24.37
N PRO A 472 -8.76 2.85 -24.04
CA PRO A 472 -7.72 3.63 -23.41
C PRO A 472 -7.25 3.00 -22.11
N HIS A 473 -5.94 2.95 -21.90
CA HIS A 473 -5.32 2.57 -20.63
C HIS A 473 -5.16 3.83 -19.77
N THR A 474 -5.68 3.81 -18.56
CA THR A 474 -5.68 4.95 -17.62
C THR A 474 -5.04 4.61 -16.27
N ALA A 475 -4.57 3.39 -16.11
CA ALA A 475 -3.91 2.92 -14.89
C ALA A 475 -2.38 3.05 -15.01
N HIS A 476 -1.68 2.81 -13.90
CA HIS A 476 -0.23 2.64 -13.93
C HIS A 476 0.16 1.33 -14.62
N THR A 477 1.45 1.16 -14.90
CA THR A 477 1.99 -0.03 -15.54
C THR A 477 2.95 -0.80 -14.63
N LEU A 478 3.29 -2.02 -15.00
CA LEU A 478 4.35 -2.82 -14.38
C LEU A 478 5.73 -2.56 -15.01
N ASN A 479 5.79 -1.66 -15.98
CA ASN A 479 7.02 -1.41 -16.72
C ASN A 479 8.11 -0.83 -15.82
N LEU A 480 9.35 -1.14 -16.17
CA LEU A 480 10.52 -0.56 -15.52
C LEU A 480 10.61 0.95 -15.83
N VAL A 481 11.33 1.68 -14.99
CA VAL A 481 11.60 3.10 -15.18
C VAL A 481 13.09 3.35 -15.41
N GLU A 482 13.41 4.38 -16.19
CA GLU A 482 14.80 4.75 -16.48
C GLU A 482 15.38 5.65 -15.39
N VAL A 483 16.65 5.41 -15.05
CA VAL A 483 17.44 6.26 -14.15
C VAL A 483 18.71 6.68 -14.85
N PHE A 484 18.94 7.99 -14.95
CA PHE A 484 20.14 8.61 -15.53
C PHE A 484 20.97 9.27 -14.44
N ALA A 485 22.29 9.15 -14.52
CA ALA A 485 23.23 9.93 -13.71
C ALA A 485 23.92 10.96 -14.61
N VAL A 486 23.77 12.24 -14.29
CA VAL A 486 24.16 13.38 -15.11
C VAL A 486 25.16 14.26 -14.38
N GLY A 487 26.22 14.67 -15.05
CA GLY A 487 27.20 15.61 -14.51
C GLY A 487 28.60 15.43 -15.08
N GLU A 488 29.52 16.29 -14.64
CA GLU A 488 30.92 16.20 -15.04
C GLU A 488 31.53 14.85 -14.60
N GLY A 489 32.26 14.21 -15.48
CA GLY A 489 32.88 12.89 -15.26
C GLY A 489 31.93 11.70 -15.42
N LEU A 490 30.67 11.92 -15.76
CA LEU A 490 29.68 10.87 -16.02
C LEU A 490 29.38 10.81 -17.53
N SER A 491 29.68 9.70 -18.17
CA SER A 491 29.39 9.49 -19.59
C SER A 491 28.98 8.05 -19.90
N ALA A 492 28.13 7.85 -20.89
CA ALA A 492 27.60 6.55 -21.29
C ALA A 492 28.66 5.49 -21.62
N GLY A 493 29.82 5.91 -22.12
CA GLY A 493 30.91 4.99 -22.49
C GLY A 493 31.90 4.66 -21.38
N GLN A 494 31.93 5.45 -20.30
CA GLN A 494 32.95 5.34 -19.25
C GLN A 494 32.39 4.95 -17.90
N THR A 495 31.20 5.47 -17.52
CA THR A 495 30.56 5.16 -16.24
C THR A 495 29.59 4.00 -16.42
N LYS A 496 29.81 2.93 -15.67
CA LYS A 496 28.91 1.76 -15.65
C LYS A 496 27.83 1.95 -14.60
N MET A 497 26.59 1.61 -14.94
CA MET A 497 25.51 1.51 -13.98
C MET A 497 25.09 0.06 -13.76
N ARG A 498 24.68 -0.25 -12.54
CA ARG A 498 24.17 -1.55 -12.13
C ARG A 498 22.83 -1.85 -12.79
N VAL A 499 22.67 -3.05 -13.34
CA VAL A 499 21.43 -3.57 -13.92
C VAL A 499 20.59 -4.25 -12.83
N GLY A 500 19.27 -4.30 -13.01
CA GLY A 500 18.35 -4.95 -12.05
C GLY A 500 18.22 -4.18 -10.74
N GLY A 501 18.32 -2.86 -10.80
CA GLY A 501 18.04 -1.98 -9.67
C GLY A 501 16.55 -1.83 -9.38
N ARG A 502 16.26 -1.08 -8.31
CA ARG A 502 14.90 -0.72 -7.87
C ARG A 502 14.87 0.72 -7.38
N LEU A 503 13.68 1.28 -7.13
CA LEU A 503 13.54 2.67 -6.67
C LEU A 503 14.31 2.96 -5.38
N ALA A 504 14.45 1.98 -4.50
CA ALA A 504 15.24 2.07 -3.28
C ALA A 504 16.74 2.37 -3.50
N ASP A 505 17.25 2.22 -4.71
CA ASP A 505 18.65 2.47 -5.07
C ASP A 505 18.92 3.94 -5.41
N ILE A 506 17.87 4.74 -5.58
CA ILE A 506 17.99 6.15 -5.99
C ILE A 506 18.61 7.01 -4.88
N ALA A 507 18.15 6.92 -3.62
CA ALA A 507 18.77 7.67 -2.52
C ALA A 507 20.25 7.32 -2.32
N PRO A 508 20.68 6.05 -2.30
CA PRO A 508 22.10 5.70 -2.29
C PRO A 508 22.89 6.28 -3.47
N THR A 509 22.29 6.37 -4.65
CA THR A 509 22.91 6.98 -5.83
C THR A 509 23.07 8.49 -5.67
N VAL A 510 22.05 9.17 -5.14
CA VAL A 510 22.13 10.60 -4.80
C VAL A 510 23.22 10.85 -3.76
N LEU A 511 23.27 10.07 -2.67
CA LEU A 511 24.32 10.20 -1.63
C LEU A 511 25.72 9.97 -2.20
N HIS A 512 25.88 8.99 -3.11
CA HIS A 512 27.16 8.75 -3.82
C HIS A 512 27.58 10.02 -4.59
N LEU A 513 26.67 10.62 -5.35
CA LEU A 513 26.97 11.84 -6.11
C LEU A 513 27.27 13.06 -5.22
N MET A 514 26.68 13.11 -4.01
CA MET A 514 26.94 14.12 -2.98
C MET A 514 28.26 13.88 -2.23
N GLY A 515 28.90 12.72 -2.37
CA GLY A 515 30.04 12.32 -1.57
C GLY A 515 29.71 12.06 -0.09
N LEU A 516 28.45 11.73 0.21
CA LEU A 516 27.98 11.40 1.56
C LEU A 516 27.95 9.89 1.79
N ALA A 517 28.28 9.47 3.01
CA ALA A 517 28.22 8.08 3.39
C ALA A 517 26.77 7.57 3.41
N LYS A 518 26.53 6.41 2.80
CA LYS A 518 25.25 5.71 2.87
C LYS A 518 25.07 5.11 4.27
N PRO A 519 23.97 5.40 4.99
CA PRO A 519 23.66 4.76 6.27
C PRO A 519 23.43 3.25 6.12
N ALA A 520 23.70 2.49 7.18
CA ALA A 520 23.51 1.03 7.19
C ALA A 520 22.04 0.64 7.01
N GLU A 521 21.11 1.45 7.48
CA GLU A 521 19.66 1.23 7.34
C GLU A 521 19.16 1.35 5.88
N MET A 522 19.87 2.06 5.01
CA MET A 522 19.59 2.05 3.59
C MET A 522 20.09 0.75 2.97
N THR A 523 19.17 -0.19 2.70
CA THR A 523 19.50 -1.48 2.07
C THR A 523 19.70 -1.37 0.56
N GLY A 524 19.21 -0.30 -0.07
CA GLY A 524 19.52 0.04 -1.45
C GLY A 524 21.02 0.28 -1.67
N GLN A 525 21.44 0.21 -2.91
CA GLN A 525 22.83 0.36 -3.33
C GLN A 525 22.94 1.40 -4.44
N SER A 526 24.03 2.16 -4.48
CA SER A 526 24.25 3.06 -5.61
C SER A 526 24.15 2.31 -6.94
N LEU A 527 23.47 2.92 -7.91
CA LEU A 527 23.44 2.39 -9.27
C LEU A 527 24.75 2.65 -10.02
N ILE A 528 25.57 3.61 -9.59
CA ILE A 528 26.86 3.91 -10.18
C ILE A 528 27.89 2.91 -9.64
N LEU A 529 28.58 2.21 -10.56
CA LEU A 529 29.62 1.25 -10.26
C LEU A 529 31.00 1.92 -10.36
N GLY A 530 31.78 1.88 -9.31
CA GLY A 530 33.18 2.35 -9.26
C GLY A 530 33.39 3.51 -8.35
#